data_b02e8e8732a1a9949c31c3586b01feec
#
_entry.id   b02e8e8732a1a9949c31c3586b01feec
#
_cell.length_a   1.000
_cell.length_b   1.000
_cell.length_c   1.000
_cell.angle_alpha   90.00
_cell.angle_beta   90.00
_cell.angle_gamma   90.00
#
_symmetry.space_group_name_H-M   'P 1'
#
loop_
_entity.id
_entity.type
_entity.pdbx_description
1 polymer ?
#
loop_
_entity_poly.entity_id
_entity_poly.type
_entity_poly.pdbx_seq_one_letter_code
_entity_poly.pdbx_strand_id
1 'polypeptide(L)'
;DFMEAMVECGFNRASIGIQDFNQQVQIAVNRVQSMQLVQNVIAKLRAHGINGINVDLMYGLPFQSVESLRETVDQTVELCPDRLSVFGYAHVPWMKKHQQLIPTEALPNTEERWAQYEEIQNRLGDHGFVAIGLDHFAHQDDSMARALADGELHRNFQGYTTDLAEALIGFGPSAISSLPQGYAQNDPALARWQRAVEDCKCAIEKGVALTADDKLRRDIINELMCNLAVNLDEVCTSHGISADRFAPELDRIKVMTQDGIVEVQGNYIKLSEMGRPLVRAVCAAFDTYLDPEHGRHSQAV
;
A
#
# COMPACT_ATOMS: atom_id res chain seq x y z
N ASP A 1 -1.58 30.44 -5.42
CA ASP A 1 -0.62 29.35 -5.57
C ASP A 1 -1.37 28.02 -5.41
N PHE A 2 -0.90 26.94 -6.09
CA PHE A 2 -1.53 25.61 -6.00
C PHE A 2 -1.56 25.07 -4.56
N MET A 3 -0.48 25.26 -3.80
CA MET A 3 -0.40 24.83 -2.40
C MET A 3 -1.35 25.64 -1.49
N GLU A 4 -1.50 26.92 -1.72
CA GLU A 4 -2.48 27.75 -1.00
C GLU A 4 -3.91 27.23 -1.23
N ALA A 5 -4.26 26.95 -2.48
CA ALA A 5 -5.58 26.39 -2.80
C ALA A 5 -5.82 25.02 -2.14
N MET A 6 -4.80 24.17 -2.05
CA MET A 6 -4.90 22.88 -1.33
C MET A 6 -5.21 23.12 0.16
N VAL A 7 -4.50 24.03 0.80
CA VAL A 7 -4.71 24.35 2.23
C VAL A 7 -6.09 24.96 2.46
N GLU A 8 -6.54 25.88 1.60
CA GLU A 8 -7.89 26.45 1.63
C GLU A 8 -8.97 25.37 1.48
N CYS A 9 -8.70 24.30 0.71
CA CYS A 9 -9.58 23.14 0.61
C CYS A 9 -9.47 22.16 1.80
N GLY A 10 -8.65 22.45 2.81
CA GLY A 10 -8.51 21.64 4.03
C GLY A 10 -7.53 20.48 3.92
N PHE A 11 -6.67 20.42 2.90
CA PHE A 11 -5.60 19.42 2.82
C PHE A 11 -4.59 19.64 3.96
N ASN A 12 -4.30 18.58 4.73
CA ASN A 12 -3.38 18.64 5.86
C ASN A 12 -2.29 17.55 5.83
N ARG A 13 -2.31 16.69 4.81
CA ARG A 13 -1.32 15.65 4.58
C ARG A 13 -0.92 15.60 3.11
N ALA A 14 0.33 15.19 2.86
CA ALA A 14 0.84 15.00 1.51
C ALA A 14 1.66 13.71 1.43
N SER A 15 1.54 12.99 0.32
CA SER A 15 2.44 11.89 -0.05
C SER A 15 3.29 12.30 -1.25
N ILE A 16 4.60 12.12 -1.15
CA ILE A 16 5.58 12.52 -2.16
C ILE A 16 6.29 11.27 -2.66
N GLY A 17 6.09 10.95 -3.94
CA GLY A 17 6.78 9.85 -4.57
C GLY A 17 8.22 10.22 -4.94
N ILE A 18 9.21 9.73 -4.21
CA ILE A 18 10.63 9.83 -4.53
C ILE A 18 11.07 8.64 -5.37
N GLN A 19 10.68 7.46 -4.96
CA GLN A 19 10.99 6.14 -5.47
C GLN A 19 12.44 5.72 -5.19
N ASP A 20 13.43 6.49 -5.64
CA ASP A 20 14.86 6.27 -5.44
C ASP A 20 15.64 7.56 -5.65
N PHE A 21 16.79 7.74 -4.97
CA PHE A 21 17.70 8.88 -5.19
C PHE A 21 18.90 8.55 -6.07
N ASN A 22 19.15 7.26 -6.37
CA ASN A 22 20.24 6.89 -7.26
C ASN A 22 19.96 7.38 -8.68
N GLN A 23 20.91 8.15 -9.24
CA GLN A 23 20.76 8.79 -10.55
C GLN A 23 20.57 7.78 -11.70
N GLN A 24 21.27 6.63 -11.65
CA GLN A 24 21.15 5.59 -12.67
C GLN A 24 19.76 4.97 -12.67
N VAL A 25 19.22 4.69 -11.48
CA VAL A 25 17.86 4.19 -11.29
C VAL A 25 16.84 5.21 -11.80
N GLN A 26 16.96 6.48 -11.39
CA GLN A 26 16.07 7.55 -11.82
C GLN A 26 16.02 7.72 -13.34
N ILE A 27 17.18 7.67 -14.01
CA ILE A 27 17.26 7.73 -15.48
C ILE A 27 16.55 6.52 -16.11
N ALA A 28 16.77 5.32 -15.58
CA ALA A 28 16.20 4.10 -16.13
C ALA A 28 14.66 4.06 -16.05
N VAL A 29 14.08 4.67 -15.01
CA VAL A 29 12.62 4.78 -14.85
C VAL A 29 12.05 6.11 -15.37
N ASN A 30 12.88 6.92 -16.00
CA ASN A 30 12.55 8.26 -16.54
C ASN A 30 11.90 9.18 -15.49
N ARG A 31 12.47 9.21 -14.27
CA ARG A 31 11.98 10.04 -13.17
C ARG A 31 13.15 10.69 -12.42
N VAL A 32 13.77 11.67 -13.05
CA VAL A 32 14.90 12.38 -12.46
C VAL A 32 14.42 13.48 -11.50
N GLN A 33 14.76 13.34 -10.22
CA GLN A 33 14.40 14.25 -9.14
C GLN A 33 15.61 14.45 -8.22
N SER A 34 16.12 15.66 -8.12
CA SER A 34 17.23 15.93 -7.19
C SER A 34 16.74 15.99 -5.74
N MET A 35 17.63 15.64 -4.81
CA MET A 35 17.39 15.82 -3.37
C MET A 35 16.95 17.26 -3.03
N GLN A 36 17.61 18.26 -3.63
CA GLN A 36 17.28 19.68 -3.43
C GLN A 36 15.85 20.02 -3.86
N LEU A 37 15.37 19.42 -4.97
CA LEU A 37 13.99 19.63 -5.42
C LEU A 37 12.99 19.11 -4.38
N VAL A 38 13.22 17.91 -3.86
CA VAL A 38 12.36 17.29 -2.85
C VAL A 38 12.38 18.08 -1.55
N GLN A 39 13.57 18.49 -1.07
CA GLN A 39 13.71 19.35 0.11
C GLN A 39 12.90 20.64 -0.03
N ASN A 40 12.98 21.30 -1.19
CA ASN A 40 12.23 22.53 -1.45
C ASN A 40 10.71 22.30 -1.44
N VAL A 41 10.24 21.16 -1.96
CA VAL A 41 8.81 20.80 -1.93
C VAL A 41 8.35 20.57 -0.50
N ILE A 42 9.09 19.79 0.29
CA ILE A 42 8.77 19.50 1.70
C ILE A 42 8.76 20.79 2.52
N ALA A 43 9.78 21.66 2.34
CA ALA A 43 9.86 22.94 3.05
C ALA A 43 8.64 23.83 2.73
N LYS A 44 8.22 23.87 1.46
CA LYS A 44 7.02 24.64 1.06
C LYS A 44 5.74 24.05 1.66
N LEU A 45 5.56 22.73 1.65
CA LEU A 45 4.40 22.08 2.27
C LEU A 45 4.29 22.43 3.75
N ARG A 46 5.40 22.31 4.49
CA ARG A 46 5.46 22.67 5.91
C ARG A 46 5.20 24.15 6.18
N ALA A 47 5.74 25.05 5.34
CA ALA A 47 5.49 26.49 5.43
C ALA A 47 4.01 26.86 5.25
N HIS A 48 3.24 26.03 4.53
CA HIS A 48 1.79 26.17 4.36
C HIS A 48 0.97 25.38 5.39
N GLY A 49 1.60 24.79 6.42
CA GLY A 49 0.91 24.07 7.50
C GLY A 49 0.58 22.59 7.19
N ILE A 50 1.04 22.05 6.06
CA ILE A 50 0.92 20.62 5.75
C ILE A 50 2.09 19.92 6.43
N ASN A 51 1.84 19.38 7.63
CA ASN A 51 2.86 18.76 8.48
C ASN A 51 2.90 17.22 8.38
N GLY A 52 1.80 16.57 8.00
CA GLY A 52 1.77 15.12 7.79
C GLY A 52 2.35 14.75 6.43
N ILE A 53 3.64 14.42 6.36
CA ILE A 53 4.35 14.12 5.11
C ILE A 53 4.72 12.64 5.06
N ASN A 54 4.18 11.95 4.05
CA ASN A 54 4.60 10.61 3.67
C ASN A 54 5.52 10.67 2.46
N VAL A 55 6.52 9.80 2.44
CA VAL A 55 7.43 9.62 1.31
C VAL A 55 7.31 8.20 0.78
N ASP A 56 7.13 8.08 -0.54
CA ASP A 56 7.07 6.79 -1.20
C ASP A 56 8.43 6.43 -1.78
N LEU A 57 8.94 5.27 -1.40
CA LEU A 57 10.13 4.61 -1.95
C LEU A 57 9.74 3.33 -2.70
N MET A 58 10.63 2.87 -3.55
CA MET A 58 10.41 1.64 -4.31
C MET A 58 11.67 0.79 -4.34
N TYR A 59 11.54 -0.51 -4.05
CA TYR A 59 12.60 -1.49 -4.25
C TYR A 59 12.31 -2.39 -5.45
N GLY A 60 13.32 -3.06 -5.97
CA GLY A 60 13.18 -3.91 -7.16
C GLY A 60 13.20 -3.13 -8.47
N LEU A 61 13.65 -1.88 -8.47
CA LEU A 61 13.84 -1.07 -9.66
C LEU A 61 15.11 -1.51 -10.45
N PRO A 62 15.19 -1.22 -11.77
CA PRO A 62 16.38 -1.56 -12.54
C PRO A 62 17.64 -0.86 -11.97
N PHE A 63 18.75 -1.59 -11.95
CA PHE A 63 20.07 -1.15 -11.47
C PHE A 63 20.14 -0.85 -9.96
N GLN A 64 19.11 -1.11 -9.17
CA GLN A 64 19.18 -1.01 -7.72
C GLN A 64 20.05 -2.10 -7.11
N SER A 65 20.89 -1.73 -6.17
CA SER A 65 21.59 -2.64 -5.26
C SER A 65 21.18 -2.40 -3.81
N VAL A 66 21.55 -3.31 -2.92
CA VAL A 66 21.34 -3.15 -1.48
C VAL A 66 22.03 -1.87 -0.96
N GLU A 67 23.25 -1.61 -1.43
CA GLU A 67 24.05 -0.42 -1.04
C GLU A 67 23.37 0.86 -1.51
N SER A 68 22.92 0.92 -2.77
CA SER A 68 22.26 2.12 -3.30
C SER A 68 20.92 2.40 -2.61
N LEU A 69 20.21 1.34 -2.20
CA LEU A 69 18.98 1.48 -1.42
C LEU A 69 19.25 1.98 0.00
N ARG A 70 20.32 1.51 0.65
CA ARG A 70 20.75 2.04 1.96
C ARG A 70 20.98 3.54 1.89
N GLU A 71 21.73 4.00 0.88
CA GLU A 71 21.96 5.43 0.66
C GLU A 71 20.66 6.20 0.40
N THR A 72 19.74 5.63 -0.38
CA THR A 72 18.41 6.22 -0.64
C THR A 72 17.58 6.34 0.63
N VAL A 73 17.60 5.33 1.51
CA VAL A 73 16.90 5.36 2.81
C VAL A 73 17.49 6.47 3.69
N ASP A 74 18.83 6.53 3.82
CA ASP A 74 19.52 7.55 4.64
C ASP A 74 19.17 8.96 4.18
N GLN A 75 19.29 9.23 2.88
CA GLN A 75 18.90 10.52 2.29
C GLN A 75 17.41 10.84 2.52
N THR A 76 16.55 9.82 2.47
CA THR A 76 15.13 10.01 2.71
C THR A 76 14.85 10.38 4.17
N VAL A 77 15.52 9.74 5.11
CA VAL A 77 15.38 10.05 6.54
C VAL A 77 15.86 11.46 6.87
N GLU A 78 16.91 11.98 6.19
CA GLU A 78 17.36 13.37 6.32
C GLU A 78 16.27 14.39 5.97
N LEU A 79 15.29 14.03 5.15
CA LEU A 79 14.12 14.86 4.84
C LEU A 79 13.12 14.96 6.00
N CYS A 80 13.33 14.18 7.05
CA CYS A 80 12.46 14.06 8.22
C CYS A 80 10.99 13.78 7.85
N PRO A 81 10.68 12.75 7.07
CA PRO A 81 9.29 12.38 6.80
C PRO A 81 8.62 11.85 8.07
N ASP A 82 7.31 12.05 8.20
CA ASP A 82 6.54 11.48 9.30
C ASP A 82 6.29 9.97 9.08
N ARG A 83 6.12 9.60 7.82
CA ARG A 83 5.85 8.23 7.38
C ARG A 83 6.55 7.91 6.07
N LEU A 84 6.77 6.62 5.83
CA LEU A 84 7.23 6.11 4.54
C LEU A 84 6.30 5.01 4.05
N SER A 85 6.17 4.92 2.73
CA SER A 85 5.57 3.77 2.04
C SER A 85 6.65 3.17 1.13
N VAL A 86 6.89 1.86 1.25
CA VAL A 86 7.96 1.19 0.52
C VAL A 86 7.36 0.07 -0.33
N PHE A 87 7.30 0.29 -1.63
CA PHE A 87 6.61 -0.61 -2.56
C PHE A 87 7.60 -1.46 -3.37
N GLY A 88 7.29 -2.74 -3.51
CA GLY A 88 7.98 -3.59 -4.49
C GLY A 88 7.59 -3.20 -5.92
N TYR A 89 8.58 -2.98 -6.80
CA TYR A 89 8.32 -2.69 -8.21
C TYR A 89 7.62 -3.86 -8.89
N ALA A 90 6.47 -3.59 -9.51
CA ALA A 90 5.71 -4.54 -10.29
C ALA A 90 6.04 -4.42 -11.78
N HIS A 91 6.85 -5.35 -12.32
CA HIS A 91 7.16 -5.39 -13.75
C HIS A 91 6.05 -6.10 -14.52
N VAL A 92 5.18 -5.32 -15.16
CA VAL A 92 4.00 -5.81 -15.90
C VAL A 92 3.93 -5.19 -17.32
N PRO A 93 4.95 -5.41 -18.17
CA PRO A 93 5.07 -4.76 -19.49
C PRO A 93 3.91 -5.11 -20.43
N TRP A 94 3.21 -6.22 -20.19
CA TRP A 94 1.99 -6.58 -20.94
C TRP A 94 0.79 -5.67 -20.60
N MET A 95 0.76 -5.05 -19.41
CA MET A 95 -0.27 -4.09 -18.98
C MET A 95 0.20 -2.64 -19.15
N LYS A 96 1.48 -2.37 -18.88
CA LYS A 96 2.09 -1.03 -18.88
C LYS A 96 3.16 -0.95 -19.97
N LYS A 97 2.76 -0.55 -21.18
CA LYS A 97 3.65 -0.55 -22.36
C LYS A 97 4.96 0.19 -22.17
N HIS A 98 4.98 1.27 -21.37
CA HIS A 98 6.22 2.02 -21.10
C HIS A 98 7.26 1.19 -20.34
N GLN A 99 6.85 0.17 -19.58
CA GLN A 99 7.78 -0.73 -18.90
C GLN A 99 8.57 -1.65 -19.86
N GLN A 100 8.16 -1.77 -21.13
CA GLN A 100 8.92 -2.48 -22.16
C GLN A 100 10.25 -1.79 -22.50
N LEU A 101 10.43 -0.53 -22.10
CA LEU A 101 11.67 0.20 -22.27
C LEU A 101 12.72 -0.12 -21.20
N ILE A 102 12.32 -0.81 -20.13
CA ILE A 102 13.21 -1.22 -19.04
C ILE A 102 13.90 -2.51 -19.42
N PRO A 103 15.27 -2.55 -19.45
CA PRO A 103 16.00 -3.78 -19.69
C PRO A 103 15.69 -4.82 -18.59
N THR A 104 15.17 -5.96 -18.98
CA THR A 104 14.78 -7.01 -18.00
C THR A 104 15.99 -7.54 -17.23
N GLU A 105 17.16 -7.56 -17.88
CA GLU A 105 18.44 -7.96 -17.28
C GLU A 105 18.97 -6.98 -16.22
N ALA A 106 18.43 -5.78 -16.16
CA ALA A 106 18.77 -4.78 -15.15
C ALA A 106 17.89 -4.89 -13.90
N LEU A 107 16.87 -5.72 -13.94
CA LEU A 107 15.98 -5.93 -12.80
C LEU A 107 16.61 -6.94 -11.83
N PRO A 108 16.51 -6.72 -10.50
CA PRO A 108 16.97 -7.68 -9.52
C PRO A 108 16.14 -8.98 -9.58
N ASN A 109 16.79 -10.10 -9.34
CA ASN A 109 16.12 -11.38 -9.17
C ASN A 109 15.40 -11.46 -7.80
N THR A 110 14.73 -12.58 -7.52
CA THR A 110 13.95 -12.75 -6.29
C THR A 110 14.81 -12.65 -5.02
N GLU A 111 16.02 -13.25 -5.02
CA GLU A 111 16.91 -13.22 -3.86
C GLU A 111 17.43 -11.79 -3.61
N GLU A 112 17.80 -11.08 -4.66
CA GLU A 112 18.23 -9.68 -4.59
C GLU A 112 17.11 -8.77 -4.10
N ARG A 113 15.88 -8.97 -4.57
CA ARG A 113 14.70 -8.22 -4.11
C ARG A 113 14.42 -8.47 -2.64
N TRP A 114 14.56 -9.71 -2.19
CA TRP A 114 14.39 -10.06 -0.78
C TRP A 114 15.46 -9.37 0.09
N ALA A 115 16.73 -9.43 -0.32
CA ALA A 115 17.82 -8.72 0.37
C ALA A 115 17.59 -7.19 0.41
N GLN A 116 17.08 -6.60 -0.66
CA GLN A 116 16.68 -5.19 -0.72
C GLN A 116 15.58 -4.86 0.29
N TYR A 117 14.54 -5.69 0.37
CA TYR A 117 13.45 -5.53 1.33
C TYR A 117 13.94 -5.62 2.78
N GLU A 118 14.76 -6.63 3.10
CA GLU A 118 15.34 -6.80 4.44
C GLU A 118 16.23 -5.61 4.82
N GLU A 119 17.08 -5.14 3.90
CA GLU A 119 17.93 -3.96 4.16
C GLU A 119 17.09 -2.72 4.48
N ILE A 120 16.04 -2.44 3.72
CA ILE A 120 15.17 -1.29 3.98
C ILE A 120 14.52 -1.40 5.35
N GLN A 121 14.00 -2.59 5.71
CA GLN A 121 13.38 -2.81 7.02
C GLN A 121 14.37 -2.56 8.16
N ASN A 122 15.56 -3.14 8.07
CA ASN A 122 16.60 -2.99 9.07
C ASN A 122 17.04 -1.52 9.18
N ARG A 123 17.28 -0.88 8.03
CA ARG A 123 17.76 0.50 8.01
C ARG A 123 16.75 1.51 8.54
N LEU A 124 15.47 1.34 8.20
CA LEU A 124 14.41 2.17 8.78
C LEU A 124 14.23 1.90 10.27
N GLY A 125 14.38 0.65 10.72
CA GLY A 125 14.38 0.28 12.13
C GLY A 125 15.51 0.99 12.91
N ASP A 126 16.73 1.04 12.36
CA ASP A 126 17.87 1.75 12.94
C ASP A 126 17.59 3.26 13.10
N HIS A 127 16.77 3.83 12.23
CA HIS A 127 16.32 5.22 12.29
C HIS A 127 15.05 5.44 13.13
N GLY A 128 14.56 4.43 13.87
CA GLY A 128 13.42 4.54 14.79
C GLY A 128 12.05 4.46 14.12
N PHE A 129 11.98 3.96 12.88
CA PHE A 129 10.72 3.65 12.24
C PHE A 129 10.28 2.22 12.55
N VAL A 130 8.99 2.01 12.73
CA VAL A 130 8.37 0.70 12.89
C VAL A 130 7.55 0.34 11.65
N ALA A 131 7.56 -0.94 11.29
CA ALA A 131 6.80 -1.43 10.15
C ALA A 131 5.30 -1.44 10.48
N ILE A 132 4.50 -0.85 9.61
CA ILE A 132 3.05 -0.76 9.69
C ILE A 132 2.44 -1.64 8.58
N GLY A 133 1.84 -2.74 8.97
CA GLY A 133 1.27 -3.69 8.01
C GLY A 133 2.32 -4.21 7.02
N LEU A 134 1.99 -4.14 5.71
CA LEU A 134 2.81 -4.72 4.64
C LEU A 134 3.98 -3.82 4.19
N ASP A 135 3.70 -2.55 3.95
CA ASP A 135 4.52 -1.68 3.09
C ASP A 135 4.66 -0.25 3.61
N HIS A 136 4.15 0.04 4.82
CA HIS A 136 4.28 1.35 5.45
C HIS A 136 5.22 1.30 6.64
N PHE A 137 5.78 2.47 6.95
CA PHE A 137 6.64 2.68 8.12
C PHE A 137 6.27 4.01 8.76
N ALA A 138 6.26 4.06 10.08
CA ALA A 138 5.98 5.27 10.83
C ALA A 138 6.92 5.36 12.03
N HIS A 139 7.23 6.56 12.47
CA HIS A 139 7.97 6.75 13.71
C HIS A 139 7.18 6.12 14.88
N GLN A 140 7.87 5.55 15.86
CA GLN A 140 7.21 4.91 17.02
C GLN A 140 6.25 5.84 17.77
N ASP A 141 6.46 7.16 17.72
CA ASP A 141 5.59 8.17 18.32
C ASP A 141 4.45 8.62 17.39
N ASP A 142 4.37 8.12 16.16
CA ASP A 142 3.29 8.44 15.24
C ASP A 142 1.97 7.77 15.66
N SER A 143 0.84 8.43 15.36
CA SER A 143 -0.50 7.89 15.66
C SER A 143 -0.76 6.54 15.00
N MET A 144 -0.15 6.25 13.85
CA MET A 144 -0.31 4.99 13.13
C MET A 144 0.42 3.84 13.85
N ALA A 145 1.61 4.10 14.42
CA ALA A 145 2.33 3.11 15.22
C ALA A 145 1.57 2.78 16.52
N ARG A 146 0.98 3.79 17.15
CA ARG A 146 0.10 3.58 18.34
C ARG A 146 -1.14 2.80 17.98
N ALA A 147 -1.85 3.19 16.90
CA ALA A 147 -3.03 2.46 16.45
C ALA A 147 -2.74 1.00 16.11
N LEU A 148 -1.54 0.70 15.55
CA LEU A 148 -1.12 -0.69 15.35
C LEU A 148 -0.95 -1.43 16.68
N ALA A 149 -0.30 -0.81 17.66
CA ALA A 149 -0.08 -1.42 18.98
C ALA A 149 -1.39 -1.67 19.74
N ASP A 150 -2.39 -0.79 19.56
CA ASP A 150 -3.70 -0.85 20.18
C ASP A 150 -4.71 -1.73 19.40
N GLY A 151 -4.32 -2.25 18.21
CA GLY A 151 -5.22 -3.02 17.33
C GLY A 151 -6.29 -2.17 16.65
N GLU A 152 -6.07 -0.87 16.54
CA GLU A 152 -7.00 0.13 15.98
C GLU A 152 -6.54 0.63 14.60
N LEU A 153 -5.60 -0.08 13.97
CA LEU A 153 -5.13 0.27 12.62
C LEU A 153 -6.20 -0.08 11.59
N HIS A 154 -6.49 0.85 10.70
CA HIS A 154 -7.40 0.65 9.58
C HIS A 154 -6.69 0.76 8.23
N ARG A 155 -7.36 0.30 7.19
CA ARG A 155 -6.86 0.38 5.81
C ARG A 155 -7.98 0.79 4.86
N ASN A 156 -7.64 1.68 3.91
CA ASN A 156 -8.51 2.09 2.82
C ASN A 156 -7.76 2.07 1.49
N PHE A 157 -8.31 2.64 0.42
CA PHE A 157 -7.66 2.70 -0.89
C PHE A 157 -6.41 3.59 -0.94
N GLN A 158 -6.21 4.46 0.05
CA GLN A 158 -5.01 5.31 0.15
C GLN A 158 -3.85 4.61 0.89
N GLY A 159 -4.13 3.52 1.60
CA GLY A 159 -3.18 2.79 2.42
C GLY A 159 -3.67 2.64 3.87
N TYR A 160 -2.73 2.54 4.82
CA TYR A 160 -3.06 2.46 6.24
C TYR A 160 -3.46 3.82 6.81
N THR A 161 -4.38 3.82 7.75
CA THR A 161 -4.94 5.02 8.36
C THR A 161 -5.39 4.78 9.79
N THR A 162 -5.45 5.85 10.58
CA THR A 162 -6.09 5.91 11.89
C THR A 162 -7.49 6.54 11.83
N ASP A 163 -7.98 6.85 10.63
CA ASP A 163 -9.30 7.43 10.42
C ASP A 163 -10.37 6.33 10.45
N LEU A 164 -11.37 6.50 11.31
CA LEU A 164 -12.48 5.57 11.53
C LEU A 164 -13.70 5.89 10.66
N ALA A 165 -13.61 6.85 9.75
CA ALA A 165 -14.73 7.22 8.90
C ALA A 165 -15.20 6.02 8.04
N GLU A 166 -16.48 5.70 8.12
CA GLU A 166 -17.10 4.61 7.34
C GLU A 166 -17.14 4.89 5.83
N ALA A 167 -17.03 6.17 5.44
CA ALA A 167 -17.09 6.60 4.07
C ALA A 167 -15.83 7.39 3.69
N LEU A 168 -15.20 6.99 2.60
CA LEU A 168 -14.12 7.72 1.94
C LEU A 168 -14.62 8.24 0.61
N ILE A 169 -14.54 9.55 0.41
CA ILE A 169 -14.89 10.18 -0.88
C ILE A 169 -13.61 10.51 -1.64
N GLY A 170 -13.44 9.91 -2.80
CA GLY A 170 -12.30 10.12 -3.67
C GLY A 170 -12.49 11.34 -4.58
N PHE A 171 -11.61 12.33 -4.49
CA PHE A 171 -11.57 13.49 -5.36
C PHE A 171 -10.51 13.34 -6.45
N GLY A 172 -10.84 13.80 -7.65
CA GLY A 172 -9.94 13.78 -8.79
C GLY A 172 -10.16 12.62 -9.77
N PRO A 173 -9.47 12.62 -10.92
CA PRO A 173 -9.55 11.53 -11.90
C PRO A 173 -9.00 10.24 -11.31
N SER A 174 -9.60 9.11 -11.68
CA SER A 174 -9.30 7.76 -11.19
C SER A 174 -9.51 7.51 -9.68
N ALA A 175 -9.83 8.52 -8.88
CA ALA A 175 -10.02 8.37 -7.44
C ALA A 175 -11.15 7.40 -7.11
N ILE A 176 -10.93 6.58 -6.07
CA ILE A 176 -11.90 5.58 -5.62
C ILE A 176 -12.54 6.06 -4.32
N SER A 177 -13.87 6.06 -4.31
CA SER A 177 -14.68 6.23 -3.11
C SER A 177 -15.05 4.89 -2.52
N SER A 178 -15.00 4.77 -1.20
CA SER A 178 -15.45 3.60 -0.43
C SER A 178 -16.64 4.02 0.43
N LEU A 179 -17.76 3.37 0.21
CA LEU A 179 -19.02 3.62 0.92
C LEU A 179 -19.48 2.33 1.60
N PRO A 180 -20.34 2.38 2.63
CA PRO A 180 -20.89 1.17 3.25
C PRO A 180 -21.63 0.25 2.26
N GLN A 181 -22.12 0.81 1.13
CA GLN A 181 -22.86 0.08 0.10
C GLN A 181 -21.98 -0.47 -1.02
N GLY A 182 -20.76 0.08 -1.20
CA GLY A 182 -19.92 -0.31 -2.33
C GLY A 182 -18.77 0.65 -2.63
N TYR A 183 -18.17 0.44 -3.76
CA TYR A 183 -17.08 1.26 -4.27
C TYR A 183 -17.50 1.99 -5.54
N ALA A 184 -17.00 3.22 -5.71
CA ALA A 184 -17.21 4.00 -6.92
C ALA A 184 -15.87 4.61 -7.37
N GLN A 185 -15.55 4.51 -8.66
CA GLN A 185 -14.33 5.08 -9.22
C GLN A 185 -14.64 6.16 -10.23
N ASN A 186 -13.99 7.30 -10.08
CA ASN A 186 -14.04 8.40 -11.03
C ASN A 186 -13.33 8.02 -12.35
N ASP A 187 -13.76 8.65 -13.43
CA ASP A 187 -13.18 8.47 -14.76
C ASP A 187 -11.64 8.76 -14.71
N PRO A 188 -10.79 7.82 -15.15
CA PRO A 188 -9.35 8.02 -15.18
C PRO A 188 -8.89 8.98 -16.28
N ALA A 189 -9.72 9.23 -17.30
CA ALA A 189 -9.39 10.17 -18.36
C ALA A 189 -9.64 11.61 -17.91
N LEU A 190 -8.56 12.37 -17.66
CA LEU A 190 -8.61 13.74 -17.16
C LEU A 190 -9.63 14.62 -17.90
N ALA A 191 -9.66 14.57 -19.24
CA ALA A 191 -10.56 15.40 -20.05
C ALA A 191 -12.05 15.04 -19.86
N ARG A 192 -12.39 13.76 -19.64
CA ARG A 192 -13.77 13.34 -19.37
C ARG A 192 -14.17 13.70 -17.94
N TRP A 193 -13.27 13.45 -16.99
CA TRP A 193 -13.45 13.82 -15.60
C TRP A 193 -13.70 15.33 -15.47
N GLN A 194 -12.84 16.16 -16.07
CA GLN A 194 -12.94 17.61 -16.01
C GLN A 194 -14.29 18.11 -16.61
N ARG A 195 -14.67 17.60 -17.77
CA ARG A 195 -15.96 17.95 -18.40
C ARG A 195 -17.15 17.59 -17.52
N ALA A 196 -17.13 16.41 -16.87
CA ALA A 196 -18.20 16.02 -15.96
C ALA A 196 -18.30 16.98 -14.77
N VAL A 197 -17.18 17.39 -14.20
CA VAL A 197 -17.13 18.35 -13.08
C VAL A 197 -17.62 19.74 -13.53
N GLU A 198 -17.19 20.23 -14.69
CA GLU A 198 -17.65 21.51 -15.28
C GLU A 198 -19.16 21.49 -15.54
N ASP A 199 -19.72 20.35 -15.96
CA ASP A 199 -21.15 20.13 -16.12
C ASP A 199 -21.92 19.93 -14.79
N CYS A 200 -21.26 20.04 -13.63
CA CYS A 200 -21.83 19.75 -12.30
C CYS A 200 -22.39 18.31 -12.18
N LYS A 201 -21.78 17.34 -12.86
CA LYS A 201 -22.12 15.91 -12.80
C LYS A 201 -21.13 15.13 -11.99
N CYS A 202 -21.56 13.98 -11.43
CA CYS A 202 -20.64 13.01 -10.87
C CYS A 202 -19.79 12.41 -12.01
N ALA A 203 -18.46 12.43 -11.83
CA ALA A 203 -17.53 11.89 -12.81
C ALA A 203 -17.25 10.38 -12.61
N ILE A 204 -18.25 9.63 -12.09
CA ILE A 204 -18.10 8.19 -11.81
C ILE A 204 -18.20 7.41 -13.11
N GLU A 205 -17.20 6.57 -13.40
CA GLU A 205 -17.18 5.68 -14.56
C GLU A 205 -17.69 4.28 -14.22
N LYS A 206 -17.34 3.77 -13.04
CA LYS A 206 -17.72 2.42 -12.61
C LYS A 206 -17.87 2.33 -11.10
N GLY A 207 -18.57 1.28 -10.66
CA GLY A 207 -18.72 0.96 -9.25
C GLY A 207 -19.12 -0.49 -9.04
N VAL A 208 -19.03 -0.93 -7.79
CA VAL A 208 -19.41 -2.27 -7.34
C VAL A 208 -20.22 -2.14 -6.07
N ALA A 209 -21.44 -2.72 -6.08
CA ALA A 209 -22.23 -2.86 -4.87
C ALA A 209 -21.72 -4.07 -4.08
N LEU A 210 -21.51 -3.91 -2.76
CA LEU A 210 -21.03 -4.98 -1.89
C LEU A 210 -22.19 -5.83 -1.38
N THR A 211 -22.06 -7.13 -1.56
CA THR A 211 -22.91 -8.14 -0.92
C THR A 211 -22.53 -8.31 0.56
N ALA A 212 -23.33 -9.06 1.32
CA ALA A 212 -22.98 -9.40 2.70
C ALA A 212 -21.71 -10.27 2.77
N ASP A 213 -21.49 -11.15 1.79
CA ASP A 213 -20.28 -11.97 1.69
C ASP A 213 -19.04 -11.13 1.39
N ASP A 214 -19.15 -10.14 0.50
CA ASP A 214 -18.05 -9.21 0.22
C ASP A 214 -17.63 -8.41 1.46
N LYS A 215 -18.58 -7.98 2.27
CA LYS A 215 -18.31 -7.26 3.51
C LYS A 215 -17.58 -8.14 4.52
N LEU A 216 -18.05 -9.36 4.73
CA LEU A 216 -17.41 -10.34 5.61
C LEU A 216 -15.96 -10.63 5.17
N ARG A 217 -15.76 -10.92 3.88
CA ARG A 217 -14.42 -11.21 3.33
C ARG A 217 -13.51 -9.99 3.39
N ARG A 218 -14.05 -8.79 3.12
CA ARG A 218 -13.32 -7.53 3.29
C ARG A 218 -12.82 -7.35 4.71
N ASP A 219 -13.66 -7.64 5.71
CA ASP A 219 -13.30 -7.47 7.11
C ASP A 219 -12.22 -8.48 7.52
N ILE A 220 -12.29 -9.75 7.07
CA ILE A 220 -11.23 -10.75 7.25
C ILE A 220 -9.91 -10.28 6.60
N ILE A 221 -9.96 -9.80 5.37
CA ILE A 221 -8.78 -9.31 4.65
C ILE A 221 -8.18 -8.07 5.34
N ASN A 222 -9.02 -7.17 5.86
CA ASN A 222 -8.55 -5.99 6.58
C ASN A 222 -7.84 -6.36 7.88
N GLU A 223 -8.38 -7.32 8.67
CA GLU A 223 -7.71 -7.83 9.86
C GLU A 223 -6.32 -8.41 9.53
N LEU A 224 -6.23 -9.27 8.52
CA LEU A 224 -4.96 -9.82 8.06
C LEU A 224 -3.98 -8.72 7.61
N MET A 225 -4.46 -7.75 6.84
CA MET A 225 -3.60 -6.67 6.32
C MET A 225 -3.13 -5.70 7.41
N CYS A 226 -3.97 -5.41 8.41
CA CYS A 226 -3.66 -4.44 9.47
C CYS A 226 -2.91 -5.09 10.64
N ASN A 227 -3.41 -6.25 11.11
CA ASN A 227 -2.95 -6.89 12.34
C ASN A 227 -2.06 -8.13 12.09
N LEU A 228 -1.86 -8.53 10.83
CA LEU A 228 -1.16 -9.74 10.42
C LEU A 228 -1.73 -11.02 11.08
N ALA A 229 -2.94 -10.93 11.56
CA ALA A 229 -3.66 -12.02 12.20
C ALA A 229 -5.17 -11.81 12.05
N VAL A 230 -5.94 -12.90 12.11
CA VAL A 230 -7.40 -12.84 12.17
C VAL A 230 -7.96 -14.01 12.96
N ASN A 231 -8.97 -13.73 13.78
CA ASN A 231 -9.83 -14.74 14.39
C ASN A 231 -11.12 -14.83 13.59
N LEU A 232 -11.26 -15.89 12.77
CA LEU A 232 -12.45 -16.07 11.93
C LEU A 232 -13.73 -16.24 12.75
N ASP A 233 -13.66 -16.81 13.97
CA ASP A 233 -14.84 -16.95 14.82
C ASP A 233 -15.38 -15.57 15.25
N GLU A 234 -14.51 -14.64 15.61
CA GLU A 234 -14.90 -13.28 16.01
C GLU A 234 -15.51 -12.52 14.83
N VAL A 235 -14.79 -12.48 13.69
CA VAL A 235 -15.30 -11.78 12.51
C VAL A 235 -16.59 -12.38 11.99
N CYS A 236 -16.70 -13.70 11.90
CA CYS A 236 -17.93 -14.36 11.44
C CYS A 236 -19.09 -14.14 12.41
N THR A 237 -18.84 -14.16 13.72
CA THR A 237 -19.88 -13.91 14.74
C THR A 237 -20.47 -12.51 14.59
N SER A 238 -19.63 -11.48 14.31
CA SER A 238 -20.11 -10.10 14.10
C SER A 238 -21.03 -9.97 12.87
N HIS A 239 -20.89 -10.90 11.90
CA HIS A 239 -21.75 -11.00 10.72
C HIS A 239 -22.89 -12.01 10.88
N GLY A 240 -23.04 -12.67 12.05
CA GLY A 240 -24.08 -13.68 12.31
C GLY A 240 -23.89 -14.99 11.51
N ILE A 241 -22.65 -15.36 11.19
CA ILE A 241 -22.29 -16.51 10.35
C ILE A 241 -21.31 -17.41 11.10
N SER A 242 -21.34 -18.75 10.86
CA SER A 242 -20.32 -19.69 11.36
C SER A 242 -19.03 -19.60 10.56
N ALA A 243 -17.88 -19.67 11.25
CA ALA A 243 -16.56 -19.72 10.63
C ALA A 243 -16.30 -21.02 9.84
N ASP A 244 -17.08 -22.10 10.09
CA ASP A 244 -16.95 -23.38 9.39
C ASP A 244 -17.04 -23.25 7.86
N ARG A 245 -17.73 -22.21 7.38
CA ARG A 245 -17.82 -21.93 5.94
C ARG A 245 -16.48 -21.67 5.26
N PHE A 246 -15.46 -21.27 6.01
CA PHE A 246 -14.13 -20.98 5.52
C PHE A 246 -13.15 -22.17 5.59
N ALA A 247 -13.65 -23.38 5.84
CA ALA A 247 -12.81 -24.58 5.84
C ALA A 247 -12.00 -24.76 4.53
N PRO A 248 -12.55 -24.50 3.31
CA PRO A 248 -11.76 -24.57 2.07
C PRO A 248 -10.65 -23.53 1.99
N GLU A 249 -10.88 -22.32 2.48
CA GLU A 249 -9.89 -21.24 2.56
C GLU A 249 -8.77 -21.59 3.54
N LEU A 250 -9.13 -22.12 4.72
CA LEU A 250 -8.18 -22.60 5.72
C LEU A 250 -7.29 -23.73 5.18
N ASP A 251 -7.86 -24.66 4.41
CA ASP A 251 -7.08 -25.76 3.83
C ASP A 251 -6.06 -25.25 2.79
N ARG A 252 -6.39 -24.20 2.04
CA ARG A 252 -5.44 -23.53 1.15
C ARG A 252 -4.32 -22.83 1.92
N ILE A 253 -4.64 -22.15 3.01
CA ILE A 253 -3.68 -21.43 3.85
C ILE A 253 -2.75 -22.40 4.60
N LYS A 254 -3.25 -23.55 5.05
CA LYS A 254 -2.45 -24.57 5.75
C LYS A 254 -1.24 -25.05 4.94
N VAL A 255 -1.28 -24.99 3.62
CA VAL A 255 -0.12 -25.33 2.79
C VAL A 255 1.04 -24.39 3.07
N MET A 256 0.77 -23.11 3.33
CA MET A 256 1.76 -22.07 3.61
C MET A 256 2.40 -22.19 5.02
N THR A 257 1.83 -23.04 5.89
CA THR A 257 2.44 -23.30 7.22
C THR A 257 3.74 -24.07 7.11
N GLN A 258 3.91 -24.88 6.06
CA GLN A 258 5.12 -25.66 5.83
C GLN A 258 6.32 -24.77 5.50
N ASP A 259 6.06 -23.63 4.90
CA ASP A 259 7.07 -22.63 4.52
C ASP A 259 7.30 -21.59 5.65
N GLY A 260 6.65 -21.77 6.81
CA GLY A 260 6.79 -20.85 7.95
C GLY A 260 6.17 -19.47 7.73
N ILE A 261 5.35 -19.30 6.70
CA ILE A 261 4.71 -18.00 6.35
C ILE A 261 3.58 -17.66 7.32
N VAL A 262 2.82 -18.68 7.74
CA VAL A 262 1.61 -18.52 8.54
C VAL A 262 1.47 -19.64 9.56
N GLU A 263 0.93 -19.32 10.73
CA GLU A 263 0.48 -20.27 11.74
C GLU A 263 -1.05 -20.33 11.72
N VAL A 264 -1.62 -21.53 11.79
CA VAL A 264 -3.07 -21.76 11.84
C VAL A 264 -3.40 -22.62 13.06
N GLN A 265 -4.19 -22.07 13.98
CA GLN A 265 -4.66 -22.75 15.19
C GLN A 265 -6.20 -22.72 15.24
N GLY A 266 -6.85 -23.80 14.80
CA GLY A 266 -8.31 -23.80 14.62
C GLY A 266 -8.73 -22.78 13.58
N ASN A 267 -9.52 -21.78 13.99
CA ASN A 267 -9.99 -20.67 13.16
C ASN A 267 -9.15 -19.39 13.33
N TYR A 268 -8.04 -19.46 14.06
CA TYR A 268 -7.12 -18.35 14.22
C TYR A 268 -5.93 -18.49 13.24
N ILE A 269 -5.69 -17.43 12.48
CA ILE A 269 -4.63 -17.33 11.48
C ILE A 269 -3.69 -16.20 11.92
N LYS A 270 -2.37 -16.45 11.93
CA LYS A 270 -1.36 -15.45 12.26
C LYS A 270 -0.18 -15.57 11.29
N LEU A 271 0.22 -14.48 10.68
CA LEU A 271 1.44 -14.42 9.88
C LEU A 271 2.68 -14.36 10.77
N SER A 272 3.75 -15.01 10.33
CA SER A 272 5.09 -14.84 10.90
C SER A 272 5.72 -13.53 10.41
N GLU A 273 6.85 -13.12 11.00
CA GLU A 273 7.61 -11.96 10.49
C GLU A 273 8.09 -12.19 9.04
N MET A 274 8.49 -13.42 8.71
CA MET A 274 8.84 -13.81 7.35
C MET A 274 7.63 -13.79 6.41
N GLY A 275 6.43 -14.05 6.93
CA GLY A 275 5.18 -14.01 6.18
C GLY A 275 4.64 -12.59 5.93
N ARG A 276 5.10 -11.58 6.68
CA ARG A 276 4.62 -10.19 6.55
C ARG A 276 4.61 -9.68 5.10
N PRO A 277 5.69 -9.75 4.32
CA PRO A 277 5.69 -9.30 2.92
C PRO A 277 4.79 -10.14 2.01
N LEU A 278 4.37 -11.32 2.45
CA LEU A 278 3.53 -12.26 1.72
C LEU A 278 2.05 -12.23 2.19
N VAL A 279 1.66 -11.29 3.05
CA VAL A 279 0.29 -11.20 3.57
C VAL A 279 -0.78 -11.19 2.46
N ARG A 280 -0.48 -10.58 1.32
CA ARG A 280 -1.39 -10.59 0.16
C ARG A 280 -1.66 -11.99 -0.39
N ALA A 281 -0.69 -12.90 -0.32
CA ALA A 281 -0.89 -14.28 -0.72
C ALA A 281 -1.86 -15.01 0.22
N VAL A 282 -1.80 -14.73 1.52
CA VAL A 282 -2.76 -15.26 2.50
C VAL A 282 -4.15 -14.64 2.28
N CYS A 283 -4.23 -13.32 2.08
CA CYS A 283 -5.49 -12.63 1.77
C CYS A 283 -6.16 -13.13 0.50
N ALA A 284 -5.38 -13.54 -0.50
CA ALA A 284 -5.87 -14.10 -1.77
C ALA A 284 -6.74 -15.37 -1.56
N ALA A 285 -6.56 -16.09 -0.46
CA ALA A 285 -7.43 -17.23 -0.13
C ALA A 285 -8.88 -16.80 0.11
N PHE A 286 -9.10 -15.56 0.58
CA PHE A 286 -10.43 -15.00 0.88
C PHE A 286 -11.00 -14.16 -0.26
N ASP A 287 -10.22 -13.87 -1.31
CA ASP A 287 -10.68 -13.07 -2.46
C ASP A 287 -11.37 -13.94 -3.49
N THR A 288 -12.70 -13.81 -3.59
CA THR A 288 -13.53 -14.58 -4.54
C THR A 288 -13.50 -14.00 -5.96
N TYR A 289 -12.96 -12.81 -6.15
CA TYR A 289 -12.81 -12.15 -7.46
C TYR A 289 -11.45 -12.43 -8.10
N LEU A 290 -10.51 -12.98 -7.32
CA LEU A 290 -9.21 -13.37 -7.84
C LEU A 290 -9.34 -14.67 -8.63
N ASP A 291 -9.08 -14.59 -9.94
CA ASP A 291 -9.03 -15.77 -10.80
C ASP A 291 -7.58 -16.26 -10.93
N PRO A 292 -7.21 -17.38 -10.26
CA PRO A 292 -5.85 -17.89 -10.32
C PRO A 292 -5.47 -18.47 -11.70
N GLU A 293 -6.45 -18.81 -12.55
CA GLU A 293 -6.19 -19.44 -13.85
C GLU A 293 -5.98 -18.42 -14.98
N HIS A 294 -6.51 -17.20 -14.86
CA HIS A 294 -6.50 -16.21 -15.95
C HIS A 294 -5.70 -14.93 -15.64
N GLY A 295 -5.18 -14.77 -14.44
CA GLY A 295 -4.43 -13.57 -14.01
C GLY A 295 -2.92 -13.72 -14.12
N ARG A 296 -2.24 -12.95 -15.02
CA ARG A 296 -0.81 -12.71 -14.86
C ARG A 296 -0.64 -11.65 -13.80
N HIS A 297 -0.15 -12.04 -12.63
CA HIS A 297 0.16 -11.13 -11.53
C HIS A 297 1.65 -10.79 -11.51
N SER A 298 2.00 -9.63 -10.94
CA SER A 298 3.40 -9.33 -10.59
C SER A 298 3.86 -10.27 -9.48
N GLN A 299 5.17 -10.48 -9.38
CA GLN A 299 5.76 -11.19 -8.24
C GLN A 299 5.43 -10.45 -6.94
N ALA A 300 5.19 -11.19 -5.86
CA ALA A 300 4.82 -10.62 -4.56
C ALA A 300 6.01 -9.91 -3.89
N VAL A 301 7.22 -10.44 -4.09
CA VAL A 301 8.51 -9.89 -3.63
C VAL A 301 9.52 -10.06 -4.76
#